data_ce0ead958584a419f52fe6e45953bf0d
#
_entry.id   ce0ead958584a419f52fe6e45953bf0d
#
_cell.length_a   1.000
_cell.length_b   1.000
_cell.length_c   1.000
_cell.angle_alpha   90.00
_cell.angle_beta   90.00
_cell.angle_gamma   90.00
#
_symmetry.space_group_name_H-M   'P 1'
#
loop_
_entity.id
_entity.type
_entity.pdbx_description
1 polymer ?
#
loop_
_entity_poly.entity_id
_entity_poly.type
_entity_poly.pdbx_seq_one_letter_code
_entity_poly.pdbx_strand_id
1 'polypeptide(L)'
;MIHLKKKYLIPGARVAWTWNGRLIEGEIQKVFTHRLERTMKGSTITQDACRRDPAYLIRQDDGETLLKNFSELTPVRTSQAA
;
A
#
# COMPACT_ATOMS: atom_id res chain seq x y z
N MET A 1 21.37 6.35 7.12
CA MET A 1 20.07 5.99 7.61
C MET A 1 19.06 5.93 6.48
N ILE A 2 18.29 4.88 6.46
CA ILE A 2 17.30 4.67 5.41
C ILE A 2 15.92 4.84 5.99
N HIS A 3 15.10 5.57 5.30
CA HIS A 3 13.70 5.66 5.68
C HIS A 3 12.86 5.64 4.44
N LEU A 4 11.63 5.19 4.61
CA LEU A 4 10.70 5.07 3.52
C LEU A 4 10.11 6.44 3.22
N LYS A 5 10.25 6.88 1.98
CA LYS A 5 9.68 8.15 1.56
C LYS A 5 8.53 7.91 0.62
N LYS A 6 7.42 8.59 0.88
CA LYS A 6 6.22 8.39 0.09
C LYS A 6 6.40 8.65 -1.39
N LYS A 7 7.27 9.59 -1.73
CA LYS A 7 7.46 9.94 -3.13
C LYS A 7 8.09 8.81 -3.94
N TYR A 8 8.65 7.82 -3.26
CA TYR A 8 9.22 6.68 -3.96
C TYR A 8 8.25 5.52 -4.08
N LEU A 9 7.06 5.65 -3.51
CA LEU A 9 6.05 4.60 -3.59
C LEU A 9 5.11 4.94 -4.73
N ILE A 10 5.45 4.45 -5.90
CA ILE A 10 4.71 4.71 -7.12
C ILE A 10 4.21 3.38 -7.68
N PRO A 11 3.31 3.41 -8.65
CA PRO A 11 2.86 2.17 -9.27
C PRO A 11 4.04 1.33 -9.73
N GLY A 12 3.97 0.05 -9.43
CA GLY A 12 5.05 -0.88 -9.72
C GLY A 12 5.96 -1.15 -8.54
N ALA A 13 5.91 -0.31 -7.50
CA ALA A 13 6.77 -0.52 -6.34
C ALA A 13 6.26 -1.68 -5.49
N ARG A 14 7.19 -2.41 -4.88
CA ARG A 14 6.85 -3.49 -3.96
C ARG A 14 6.74 -2.92 -2.56
N VAL A 15 5.75 -3.36 -1.83
CA VAL A 15 5.52 -2.93 -0.45
C VAL A 15 5.16 -4.13 0.39
N ALA A 16 5.17 -3.93 1.71
CA ALA A 16 4.84 -5.00 2.64
C ALA A 16 4.06 -4.41 3.80
N TRP A 17 3.30 -5.25 4.44
CA TRP A 17 2.58 -4.90 5.66
C TRP A 17 2.42 -6.16 6.49
N THR A 18 2.08 -5.98 7.77
CA THR A 18 1.92 -7.10 8.68
C THR A 18 0.43 -7.38 8.87
N TRP A 19 0.06 -8.64 8.78
CA TRP A 19 -1.29 -9.08 9.02
C TRP A 19 -1.24 -10.40 9.76
N ASN A 20 -1.88 -10.46 10.92
CA ASN A 20 -1.89 -11.65 11.75
C ASN A 20 -0.47 -12.16 12.06
N GLY A 21 0.45 -11.23 12.32
CA GLY A 21 1.82 -11.61 12.63
C GLY A 21 2.64 -12.08 11.44
N ARG A 22 2.10 -11.97 10.24
CA ARG A 22 2.78 -12.41 9.02
C ARG A 22 3.05 -11.22 8.12
N LEU A 23 4.18 -11.25 7.47
CA LEU A 23 4.53 -10.21 6.51
C LEU A 23 3.92 -10.57 5.15
N ILE A 24 3.09 -9.66 4.65
CA ILE A 24 2.43 -9.83 3.36
C ILE A 24 3.03 -8.82 2.41
N GLU A 25 3.24 -9.20 1.17
CA GLU A 25 3.82 -8.32 0.17
C GLU A 25 2.91 -8.18 -1.02
N GLY A 26 3.07 -7.08 -1.71
CA GLY A 26 2.31 -6.82 -2.92
C GLY A 26 2.92 -5.71 -3.73
N GLU A 27 2.27 -5.39 -4.83
CA GLU A 27 2.74 -4.37 -5.76
C GLU A 27 1.72 -3.25 -5.84
N ILE A 28 2.19 -2.01 -5.74
CA ILE A 28 1.31 -0.85 -5.86
C ILE A 28 0.80 -0.73 -7.29
N GLN A 29 -0.50 -0.62 -7.43
CA GLN A 29 -1.14 -0.43 -8.72
C GLN A 29 -1.53 1.02 -8.94
N LYS A 30 -2.02 1.70 -7.89
CA LYS A 30 -2.44 3.09 -7.96
C LYS A 30 -2.18 3.78 -6.65
N VAL A 31 -2.04 5.09 -6.71
CA VAL A 31 -1.79 5.93 -5.53
C VAL A 31 -2.90 6.97 -5.45
N PHE A 32 -3.46 7.14 -4.27
CA PHE A 32 -4.53 8.11 -4.03
C PHE A 32 -4.10 9.05 -2.92
N THR A 33 -4.28 10.34 -3.14
CA THR A 33 -3.96 11.34 -2.13
C THR A 33 -5.22 12.05 -1.64
N HIS A 34 -6.38 11.51 -1.98
CA HIS A 34 -7.67 12.03 -1.55
C HIS A 34 -8.51 10.90 -1.02
N ARG A 35 -9.44 11.22 -0.14
CA ARG A 35 -10.40 10.25 0.34
C ARG A 35 -11.13 9.63 -0.84
N LEU A 36 -11.33 8.34 -0.80
CA LEU A 36 -11.97 7.64 -1.89
C LEU A 36 -12.95 6.60 -1.39
N GLU A 37 -13.88 6.23 -2.27
CA GLU A 37 -14.83 5.17 -2.01
C GLU A 37 -14.65 4.11 -3.07
N ARG A 38 -14.76 2.88 -2.65
CA ARG A 38 -14.68 1.75 -3.58
C ARG A 38 -15.77 0.76 -3.23
N THR A 39 -16.34 0.18 -4.27
CA THR A 39 -17.29 -0.92 -4.09
C THR A 39 -16.54 -2.20 -4.34
N MET A 40 -16.50 -3.05 -3.33
CA MET A 40 -15.81 -4.33 -3.43
C MET A 40 -16.73 -5.39 -2.88
N LYS A 41 -16.98 -6.41 -3.68
CA LYS A 41 -17.80 -7.54 -3.26
C LYS A 41 -19.15 -7.10 -2.70
N GLY A 42 -19.75 -6.11 -3.33
CA GLY A 42 -21.08 -5.65 -2.94
C GLY A 42 -21.10 -4.68 -1.76
N SER A 43 -19.96 -4.34 -1.22
CA SER A 43 -19.89 -3.38 -0.11
C SER A 43 -19.16 -2.13 -0.55
N THR A 44 -19.59 -0.99 -0.04
CA THR A 44 -18.89 0.27 -0.29
C THR A 44 -17.95 0.53 0.87
N ILE A 45 -16.69 0.73 0.54
CA ILE A 45 -15.65 0.98 1.52
C ILE A 45 -15.12 2.39 1.31
N THR A 46 -15.04 3.15 2.39
CA THR A 46 -14.46 4.48 2.36
C THR A 46 -13.05 4.39 2.93
N GLN A 47 -12.09 4.94 2.20
CA GLN A 47 -10.71 4.92 2.62
C GLN A 47 -10.23 6.37 2.71
N ASP A 48 -9.76 6.77 3.89
CA ASP A 48 -9.18 8.09 4.04
C ASP A 48 -7.80 8.11 3.43
N ALA A 49 -7.48 9.23 2.80
CA ALA A 49 -6.16 9.42 2.22
C ALA A 49 -5.89 10.90 2.10
N CYS A 50 -4.64 11.26 2.17
CA CYS A 50 -4.18 12.61 1.97
C CYS A 50 -2.73 12.57 1.52
N ARG A 51 -2.15 13.73 1.23
CA ARG A 51 -0.77 13.75 0.77
C ARG A 51 0.21 13.21 1.79
N ARG A 52 -0.08 13.41 3.07
CA ARG A 52 0.80 12.94 4.13
C ARG A 52 0.67 11.44 4.35
N ASP A 53 -0.49 10.90 4.04
CA ASP A 53 -0.76 9.49 4.24
C ASP A 53 -1.57 8.98 3.06
N PRO A 54 -0.93 8.82 1.90
CA PRO A 54 -1.63 8.36 0.71
C PRO A 54 -2.15 6.94 0.90
N ALA A 55 -3.19 6.62 0.16
CA ALA A 55 -3.70 5.26 0.09
C ALA A 55 -3.19 4.62 -1.19
N TYR A 56 -2.88 3.35 -1.11
CA TYR A 56 -2.36 2.60 -2.24
C TYR A 56 -3.28 1.44 -2.55
N LEU A 57 -3.61 1.30 -3.82
CA LEU A 57 -4.26 0.09 -4.28
C LEU A 57 -3.15 -0.90 -4.57
N ILE A 58 -3.14 -2.00 -3.85
CA ILE A 58 -2.05 -2.96 -3.89
C ILE A 58 -2.60 -4.30 -4.36
N ARG A 59 -1.88 -4.93 -5.27
CA ARG A 59 -2.21 -6.27 -5.69
C ARG A 59 -1.25 -7.23 -5.00
N GLN A 60 -1.80 -8.16 -4.26
CA GLN A 60 -1.01 -9.20 -3.62
C GLN A 60 -0.56 -10.22 -4.65
N ASP A 61 0.42 -11.01 -4.29
CA ASP A 61 0.95 -12.03 -5.20
C ASP A 61 -0.09 -13.07 -5.57
N ASP A 62 -1.13 -13.23 -4.76
CA ASP A 62 -2.21 -14.16 -5.07
C ASP A 62 -3.27 -13.54 -5.97
N GLY A 63 -3.10 -12.29 -6.39
CA GLY A 63 -4.02 -11.62 -7.28
C GLY A 63 -5.09 -10.79 -6.59
N GLU A 64 -5.23 -10.91 -5.27
CA GLU A 64 -6.20 -10.11 -4.54
C GLU A 64 -5.72 -8.67 -4.44
N THR A 65 -6.66 -7.74 -4.45
CA THR A 65 -6.33 -6.33 -4.30
C THR A 65 -6.90 -5.79 -3.01
N LEU A 66 -6.22 -4.80 -2.45
CA LEU A 66 -6.67 -4.16 -1.23
C LEU A 66 -6.12 -2.74 -1.18
N LEU A 67 -6.62 -1.97 -0.22
CA LEU A 67 -6.16 -0.60 -0.02
C LEU A 67 -5.44 -0.53 1.32
N LYS A 68 -4.28 0.10 1.32
CA LYS A 68 -3.51 0.37 2.53
C LYS A 68 -2.99 1.78 2.48
N ASN A 69 -3.01 2.45 3.62
CA ASN A 69 -2.38 3.77 3.72
C ASN A 69 -0.88 3.60 3.94
N PHE A 70 -0.15 4.65 3.61
CA PHE A 70 1.30 4.66 3.83
C PHE A 70 1.64 4.29 5.28
N SER A 71 0.87 4.81 6.23
CA SER A 71 1.12 4.56 7.65
C SER A 71 0.94 3.10 8.04
N GLU A 72 0.24 2.32 7.22
CA GLU A 72 0.02 0.91 7.51
C GLU A 72 1.09 0.01 6.92
N LEU A 73 1.99 0.56 6.13
CA LEU A 73 3.00 -0.24 5.45
C LEU A 73 4.21 -0.43 6.34
N THR A 74 4.85 -1.58 6.19
CA THR A 74 6.06 -1.89 6.90
C THR A 74 7.23 -1.51 6.02
N PRO A 75 8.18 -0.72 6.53
CA PRO A 75 9.36 -0.38 5.73
C PRO A 75 10.13 -1.65 5.36
N VAL A 76 10.45 -1.78 4.08
CA VAL A 76 11.20 -2.93 3.59
C VAL A 76 12.59 -2.46 3.22
N ARG A 77 13.63 -3.08 3.84
CA ARG A 77 14.95 -2.72 3.51
C ARG A 77 15.41 -3.56 2.45
N THR A 78 15.19 -3.26 1.42
CA THR A 78 15.62 -4.12 0.43
C THR A 78 16.91 -3.70 -0.11
N SER A 79 17.04 -3.64 0.12
CA SER A 79 17.60 -3.51 -0.55
C SER A 79 18.26 -3.80 -0.97
N GLN A 80 18.33 -3.93 -0.72
CA GLN A 80 18.64 -4.27 -0.98
C GLN A 80 18.93 -4.44 -1.85
N ALA A 81 18.94 -4.30 -2.07
CA ALA A 81 19.10 -4.40 -2.90
C ALA A 81 19.90 -4.47 -3.40
N ALA A 82 20.17 -4.59 -3.42
CA ALA A 82 20.95 -4.72 -3.80
C ALA A 82 21.38 -4.68 -4.40
#